data_defc66d4c795a38cce28062518585a39
#
_entry.id   defc66d4c795a38cce28062518585a39
#
_cell.length_a   1.000
_cell.length_b   1.000
_cell.length_c   1.000
_cell.angle_alpha   90.00
_cell.angle_beta   90.00
_cell.angle_gamma   90.00
#
_symmetry.space_group_name_H-M   'P 1'
#
loop_
_entity.id
_entity.type
_entity.pdbx_description
1 polymer ?
#
loop_
_entity_poly.entity_id
_entity_poly.type
_entity_poly.pdbx_seq_one_letter_code
_entity_poly.pdbx_strand_id
1 'polypeptide(L)'
;MDQARKGSGRGGASEAPAAGGDGELRSADPGRPEEARTAPTGDGGRRAPGGVVKPLLRGWLHLGMFPLVLAAGIVAVSLAPTAEGRWAMAVFGLTAAMLFGVSALYHRGRWSPRTQVLLKRFDHSNIFLIIAGTYTPFAVLLLEPGPQRVLLLVAWVAALLGIAFRIFWVGAPRWLYVPAYVAMGWVAVAFLPQFLEGGGPAVLVLVVVGGLLYTAGALVYGLKRPDPSPRYFGFHEIFHALTVVAFVCHYVAASLALYSGDLPTS
;
A
#
# COMPACT_ATOMS: atom_id res chain seq x y z
N MET A 1 7.35 -46.84 -52.20
CA MET A 1 8.49 -46.19 -52.86
C MET A 1 9.26 -45.53 -51.76
N ASP A 2 10.10 -46.16 -51.21
CA ASP A 2 11.46 -46.62 -51.51
C ASP A 2 12.47 -45.77 -50.75
N GLN A 3 13.08 -46.45 -49.82
CA GLN A 3 14.44 -46.81 -49.51
C GLN A 3 15.33 -45.71 -48.91
N ALA A 4 15.80 -45.82 -47.69
CA ALA A 4 16.80 -46.73 -47.12
C ALA A 4 18.26 -46.42 -47.53
N ARG A 5 19.13 -46.26 -46.55
CA ARG A 5 20.46 -46.86 -46.30
C ARG A 5 21.28 -46.00 -45.36
N LYS A 6 21.69 -46.45 -44.19
CA LYS A 6 22.78 -47.39 -43.80
C LYS A 6 24.20 -46.85 -44.00
N GLY A 7 25.00 -46.93 -42.93
CA GLY A 7 26.45 -47.00 -42.83
C GLY A 7 26.93 -46.48 -41.46
N SER A 8 27.25 -47.20 -40.44
CA SER A 8 28.20 -48.28 -40.16
C SER A 8 29.67 -47.85 -40.14
N GLY A 9 30.31 -48.09 -39.00
CA GLY A 9 31.76 -48.18 -38.80
C GLY A 9 32.16 -47.74 -37.39
N ARG A 10 32.29 -48.59 -36.40
CA ARG A 10 33.41 -49.37 -35.89
C ARG A 10 34.70 -48.54 -35.89
N GLY A 11 35.48 -48.43 -34.81
CA GLY A 11 35.84 -49.25 -33.69
C GLY A 11 37.20 -48.77 -33.24
N GLY A 12 37.64 -49.11 -32.08
CA GLY A 12 39.02 -48.90 -31.65
C GLY A 12 39.19 -48.74 -30.17
N ALA A 13 39.33 -49.84 -29.49
CA ALA A 13 39.84 -49.93 -28.12
C ALA A 13 41.35 -49.77 -28.13
N SER A 14 41.92 -49.35 -27.02
CA SER A 14 43.21 -49.81 -26.51
C SER A 14 43.74 -48.79 -25.48
N GLU A 15 43.86 -49.22 -24.31
CA GLU A 15 44.94 -49.60 -23.44
C GLU A 15 45.40 -48.50 -22.50
N ALA A 16 45.23 -48.82 -21.20
CA ALA A 16 46.03 -48.25 -20.13
C ALA A 16 47.45 -48.82 -20.13
N PRO A 17 48.43 -48.15 -19.57
CA PRO A 17 49.10 -48.80 -18.42
C PRO A 17 49.34 -47.91 -17.21
N ALA A 18 49.60 -48.61 -16.14
CA ALA A 18 49.79 -48.23 -14.75
C ALA A 18 51.18 -47.64 -14.45
N ALA A 19 51.24 -47.08 -13.23
CA ALA A 19 52.27 -47.17 -12.18
C ALA A 19 53.32 -46.07 -12.06
N GLY A 20 53.53 -45.72 -10.78
CA GLY A 20 54.73 -45.17 -10.19
C GLY A 20 54.59 -43.70 -9.77
N GLY A 21 54.48 -43.34 -8.56
CA GLY A 21 55.39 -43.58 -7.49
C GLY A 21 55.76 -42.26 -6.85
N ASP A 22 55.81 -42.25 -5.60
CA ASP A 22 56.66 -41.42 -4.74
C ASP A 22 56.05 -40.14 -4.14
N GLY A 23 55.93 -40.28 -2.86
CA GLY A 23 55.57 -39.36 -1.86
C GLY A 23 56.54 -38.16 -1.68
N GLU A 24 55.93 -37.09 -1.33
CA GLU A 24 56.68 -36.05 -0.62
C GLU A 24 55.80 -35.50 0.50
N LEU A 25 56.14 -35.97 1.70
CA LEU A 25 55.73 -35.41 3.00
C LEU A 25 56.20 -33.96 3.07
N ARG A 26 55.35 -32.99 2.84
CA ARG A 26 55.63 -31.62 3.25
C ARG A 26 55.12 -31.41 4.68
N SER A 27 56.13 -31.26 5.51
CA SER A 27 56.10 -30.87 6.92
C SER A 27 55.13 -29.74 7.24
N ALA A 28 54.34 -29.95 8.26
CA ALA A 28 53.55 -28.94 8.95
C ALA A 28 54.46 -27.83 9.48
N ASP A 29 54.15 -26.58 9.13
CA ASP A 29 54.71 -25.38 9.71
C ASP A 29 53.89 -24.99 10.96
N PRO A 30 54.45 -25.07 12.20
CA PRO A 30 53.76 -24.69 13.42
C PRO A 30 54.05 -23.24 13.81
N GLY A 31 53.57 -22.29 13.00
CA GLY A 31 53.93 -20.88 13.28
C GLY A 31 53.00 -19.82 12.71
N ARG A 32 51.71 -20.06 12.63
CA ARG A 32 50.76 -18.97 12.36
C ARG A 32 49.90 -18.71 13.57
N PRO A 33 49.91 -17.47 14.13
CA PRO A 33 48.97 -17.09 15.17
C PRO A 33 47.56 -17.13 14.59
N GLU A 34 46.69 -17.81 15.29
CA GLU A 34 45.24 -17.85 15.09
C GLU A 34 44.69 -16.43 15.31
N GLU A 35 44.73 -15.61 14.25
CA GLU A 35 43.96 -14.37 14.22
C GLU A 35 42.48 -14.75 14.42
N ALA A 36 42.01 -14.45 15.63
CA ALA A 36 40.66 -14.56 16.04
C ALA A 36 39.76 -14.01 14.92
N ARG A 37 39.07 -14.90 14.22
CA ARG A 37 37.90 -14.54 13.40
C ARG A 37 36.86 -13.97 14.33
N THR A 38 36.93 -12.68 14.57
CA THR A 38 35.80 -11.92 15.07
C THR A 38 34.73 -11.99 13.97
N ALA A 39 33.81 -12.92 14.16
CA ALA A 39 32.58 -12.94 13.39
C ALA A 39 31.93 -11.56 13.53
N PRO A 40 31.56 -10.89 12.44
CA PRO A 40 30.79 -9.66 12.56
C PRO A 40 29.47 -10.03 13.21
N THR A 41 29.27 -9.50 14.43
CA THR A 41 27.97 -9.54 15.12
C THR A 41 26.89 -9.08 14.18
N GLY A 42 26.09 -10.03 13.76
CA GLY A 42 25.10 -9.86 12.72
C GLY A 42 24.09 -8.79 13.10
N ASP A 43 24.19 -7.69 12.38
CA ASP A 43 23.10 -6.72 12.24
C ASP A 43 21.84 -7.45 11.72
N GLY A 44 20.82 -7.59 12.59
CA GLY A 44 19.58 -8.28 12.32
C GLY A 44 18.68 -7.62 11.26
N GLY A 45 19.26 -7.07 10.19
CA GLY A 45 18.56 -6.58 9.01
C GLY A 45 17.85 -7.73 8.27
N ARG A 46 16.55 -7.82 8.40
CA ARG A 46 15.68 -8.80 7.74
C ARG A 46 15.77 -8.64 6.22
N ARG A 47 16.59 -9.44 5.56
CA ARG A 47 16.62 -9.51 4.10
C ARG A 47 15.34 -10.19 3.59
N ALA A 48 14.58 -9.50 2.76
CA ALA A 48 13.53 -10.11 1.99
C ALA A 48 14.14 -11.02 0.88
N PRO A 49 13.46 -12.07 0.41
CA PRO A 49 13.90 -12.86 -0.73
C PRO A 49 14.13 -11.93 -1.94
N GLY A 50 15.34 -11.84 -2.44
CA GLY A 50 15.72 -10.94 -3.54
C GLY A 50 16.60 -9.75 -3.15
N GLY A 51 17.13 -9.68 -1.93
CA GLY A 51 18.16 -8.69 -1.53
C GLY A 51 17.67 -7.27 -1.27
N VAL A 52 16.37 -6.98 -1.39
CA VAL A 52 15.79 -5.66 -1.08
C VAL A 52 15.62 -5.53 0.42
N VAL A 53 16.35 -4.59 1.02
CA VAL A 53 16.22 -4.29 2.45
C VAL A 53 14.84 -3.69 2.71
N LYS A 54 14.05 -4.33 3.57
CA LYS A 54 12.75 -3.80 3.99
C LYS A 54 13.01 -2.76 5.09
N PRO A 55 12.60 -1.49 4.93
CA PRO A 55 12.78 -0.47 5.96
C PRO A 55 12.20 -0.89 7.32
N LEU A 56 12.90 -0.51 8.41
CA LEU A 56 12.51 -0.93 9.77
C LEU A 56 11.15 -0.39 10.20
N LEU A 57 10.80 0.82 9.75
CA LEU A 57 9.53 1.47 10.08
C LEU A 57 8.37 1.08 9.15
N ARG A 58 8.60 0.10 8.23
CA ARG A 58 7.57 -0.36 7.31
C ARG A 58 6.31 -0.85 8.03
N GLY A 59 5.17 -0.16 7.78
CA GLY A 59 3.87 -0.49 8.32
C GLY A 59 3.60 -0.03 9.75
N TRP A 60 4.54 0.60 10.45
CA TRP A 60 4.35 1.10 11.82
C TRP A 60 3.35 2.24 11.91
N LEU A 61 3.38 3.18 10.94
CA LEU A 61 2.44 4.29 10.89
C LEU A 61 1.00 3.80 10.79
N HIS A 62 0.73 2.84 9.90
CA HIS A 62 -0.60 2.28 9.74
C HIS A 62 -1.01 1.40 10.93
N LEU A 63 -0.07 0.70 11.57
CA LEU A 63 -0.35 -0.06 12.79
C LEU A 63 -0.77 0.85 13.94
N GLY A 64 -0.06 1.97 14.15
CA GLY A 64 -0.42 2.96 15.17
C GLY A 64 -1.73 3.68 14.85
N MET A 65 -2.00 3.94 13.57
CA MET A 65 -3.22 4.63 13.13
C MET A 65 -4.47 3.76 13.21
N PHE A 66 -4.35 2.44 13.05
CA PHE A 66 -5.50 1.53 13.04
C PHE A 66 -6.39 1.62 14.28
N PRO A 67 -5.89 1.52 15.54
CA PRO A 67 -6.74 1.67 16.72
C PRO A 67 -7.34 3.08 16.86
N LEU A 68 -6.62 4.11 16.42
CA LEU A 68 -7.13 5.48 16.44
C LEU A 68 -8.31 5.66 15.48
N VAL A 69 -8.22 5.07 14.29
CA VAL A 69 -9.31 5.09 13.28
C VAL A 69 -10.53 4.33 13.79
N LEU A 70 -10.34 3.20 14.45
CA LEU A 70 -11.45 2.46 15.05
C LEU A 70 -12.15 3.29 16.13
N ALA A 71 -11.39 3.87 17.06
CA ALA A 71 -11.93 4.73 18.11
C ALA A 71 -12.66 5.95 17.53
N ALA A 72 -12.02 6.66 16.60
CA ALA A 72 -12.58 7.83 15.93
C ALA A 72 -13.86 7.48 15.14
N GLY A 73 -13.86 6.35 14.42
CA GLY A 73 -15.04 5.86 13.69
C GLY A 73 -16.20 5.52 14.62
N ILE A 74 -15.94 4.82 15.73
CA ILE A 74 -16.97 4.51 16.75
C ILE A 74 -17.55 5.79 17.34
N VAL A 75 -16.70 6.76 17.72
CA VAL A 75 -17.14 8.04 18.27
C VAL A 75 -18.01 8.80 17.26
N ALA A 76 -17.55 8.92 16.00
CA ALA A 76 -18.30 9.65 14.98
C ALA A 76 -19.68 9.00 14.69
N VAL A 77 -19.75 7.67 14.64
CA VAL A 77 -21.01 6.93 14.45
C VAL A 77 -21.93 7.08 15.66
N SER A 78 -21.39 6.99 16.88
CA SER A 78 -22.19 7.05 18.11
C SER A 78 -22.76 8.43 18.37
N LEU A 79 -22.02 9.48 17.99
CA LEU A 79 -22.41 10.87 18.22
C LEU A 79 -23.10 11.52 17.01
N ALA A 80 -23.24 10.81 15.89
CA ALA A 80 -23.90 11.34 14.70
C ALA A 80 -25.38 11.69 14.99
N PRO A 81 -25.82 12.94 14.72
CA PRO A 81 -27.16 13.40 15.06
C PRO A 81 -28.25 12.75 14.19
N THR A 82 -27.92 12.39 12.94
CA THR A 82 -28.88 11.83 11.98
C THR A 82 -28.55 10.39 11.61
N ALA A 83 -29.54 9.64 11.12
CA ALA A 83 -29.33 8.28 10.63
C ALA A 83 -28.44 8.27 9.38
N GLU A 84 -28.63 9.24 8.49
CA GLU A 84 -27.84 9.44 7.27
C GLU A 84 -26.37 9.72 7.62
N GLY A 85 -26.11 10.62 8.54
CA GLY A 85 -24.76 10.92 9.04
C GLY A 85 -24.11 9.70 9.68
N ARG A 86 -24.88 8.94 10.46
CA ARG A 86 -24.40 7.73 11.14
C ARG A 86 -23.91 6.66 10.15
N TRP A 87 -24.72 6.32 9.17
CA TRP A 87 -24.29 5.30 8.20
C TRP A 87 -23.16 5.82 7.28
N ALA A 88 -23.16 7.09 6.92
CA ALA A 88 -22.11 7.68 6.10
C ALA A 88 -20.76 7.65 6.82
N MET A 89 -20.73 8.02 8.10
CA MET A 89 -19.52 7.92 8.94
C MET A 89 -19.13 6.47 9.22
N ALA A 90 -20.08 5.54 9.32
CA ALA A 90 -19.79 4.12 9.46
C ALA A 90 -19.08 3.56 8.21
N VAL A 91 -19.53 3.92 7.02
CA VAL A 91 -18.88 3.53 5.75
C VAL A 91 -17.46 4.11 5.69
N PHE A 92 -17.29 5.39 6.01
CA PHE A 92 -15.97 6.03 6.03
C PHE A 92 -15.03 5.38 7.06
N GLY A 93 -15.48 5.19 8.29
CA GLY A 93 -14.72 4.56 9.35
C GLY A 93 -14.33 3.11 9.02
N LEU A 94 -15.25 2.32 8.46
CA LEU A 94 -14.99 0.94 8.04
C LEU A 94 -13.94 0.87 6.93
N THR A 95 -14.08 1.69 5.87
CA THR A 95 -13.11 1.70 4.77
C THR A 95 -11.73 2.17 5.22
N ALA A 96 -11.67 3.12 6.15
CA ALA A 96 -10.42 3.56 6.78
C ALA A 96 -9.80 2.46 7.66
N ALA A 97 -10.59 1.77 8.47
CA ALA A 97 -10.12 0.63 9.26
C ALA A 97 -9.58 -0.50 8.39
N MET A 98 -10.22 -0.79 7.26
CA MET A 98 -9.72 -1.74 6.27
C MET A 98 -8.40 -1.29 5.65
N LEU A 99 -8.27 -0.01 5.27
CA LEU A 99 -7.03 0.53 4.72
C LEU A 99 -5.87 0.37 5.71
N PHE A 100 -6.01 0.92 6.91
CA PHE A 100 -4.93 0.94 7.91
C PHE A 100 -4.65 -0.45 8.48
N GLY A 101 -5.70 -1.24 8.76
CA GLY A 101 -5.58 -2.59 9.33
C GLY A 101 -4.95 -3.58 8.36
N VAL A 102 -5.45 -3.66 7.13
CA VAL A 102 -4.90 -4.59 6.11
C VAL A 102 -3.47 -4.19 5.74
N SER A 103 -3.19 -2.89 5.61
CA SER A 103 -1.85 -2.41 5.33
C SER A 103 -0.87 -2.73 6.47
N ALA A 104 -1.26 -2.50 7.72
CA ALA A 104 -0.47 -2.91 8.88
C ALA A 104 -0.19 -4.41 8.87
N LEU A 105 -1.23 -5.22 8.66
CA LEU A 105 -1.14 -6.68 8.60
C LEU A 105 -0.19 -7.13 7.49
N TYR A 106 -0.35 -6.61 6.28
CA TYR A 106 0.50 -6.93 5.13
C TYR A 106 1.97 -6.59 5.39
N HIS A 107 2.24 -5.41 5.93
CA HIS A 107 3.61 -4.91 6.08
C HIS A 107 4.31 -5.41 7.34
N ARG A 108 3.59 -5.77 8.41
CA ARG A 108 4.20 -6.23 9.69
C ARG A 108 4.32 -7.74 9.82
N GLY A 109 3.39 -8.48 9.22
CA GLY A 109 3.37 -9.94 9.31
C GLY A 109 4.48 -10.64 8.51
N ARG A 110 4.69 -11.90 8.85
CA ARG A 110 5.50 -12.86 8.08
C ARG A 110 4.53 -13.85 7.44
N TRP A 111 4.42 -13.82 6.14
CA TRP A 111 3.38 -14.54 5.42
C TRP A 111 3.99 -15.56 4.46
N SER A 112 3.26 -16.64 4.21
CA SER A 112 3.56 -17.54 3.10
C SER A 112 3.49 -16.76 1.77
N PRO A 113 4.16 -17.20 0.70
CA PRO A 113 4.11 -16.52 -0.59
C PRO A 113 2.68 -16.30 -1.12
N ARG A 114 1.79 -17.28 -0.93
CA ARG A 114 0.37 -17.20 -1.33
C ARG A 114 -0.39 -16.13 -0.53
N THR A 115 -0.25 -16.15 0.80
CA THR A 115 -0.89 -15.16 1.69
C THR A 115 -0.35 -13.75 1.42
N GLN A 116 0.95 -13.61 1.14
CA GLN A 116 1.55 -12.33 0.80
C GLN A 116 0.96 -11.71 -0.48
N VAL A 117 0.74 -12.53 -1.52
CA VAL A 117 0.07 -12.07 -2.76
C VAL A 117 -1.37 -11.64 -2.47
N LEU A 118 -2.10 -12.41 -1.67
CA LEU A 118 -3.48 -12.10 -1.30
C LEU A 118 -3.56 -10.78 -0.52
N LEU A 119 -2.75 -10.63 0.53
CA LEU A 119 -2.71 -9.40 1.33
C LEU A 119 -2.28 -8.19 0.49
N LYS A 120 -1.35 -8.36 -0.46
CA LYS A 120 -0.98 -7.30 -1.40
C LYS A 120 -2.16 -6.87 -2.28
N ARG A 121 -3.01 -7.82 -2.72
CA ARG A 121 -4.23 -7.49 -3.47
C ARG A 121 -5.16 -6.62 -2.63
N PHE A 122 -5.45 -7.04 -1.40
CA PHE A 122 -6.32 -6.28 -0.50
C PHE A 122 -5.74 -4.92 -0.14
N ASP A 123 -4.45 -4.84 0.23
CA ASP A 123 -3.78 -3.58 0.57
C ASP A 123 -3.90 -2.53 -0.55
N HIS A 124 -3.70 -2.95 -1.82
CA HIS A 124 -3.83 -2.04 -2.95
C HIS A 124 -5.29 -1.77 -3.35
N SER A 125 -6.20 -2.73 -3.17
CA SER A 125 -7.63 -2.55 -3.45
C SER A 125 -8.28 -1.58 -2.46
N ASN A 126 -7.83 -1.59 -1.20
CA ASN A 126 -8.34 -0.69 -0.18
C ASN A 126 -8.09 0.79 -0.46
N ILE A 127 -7.15 1.14 -1.35
CA ILE A 127 -6.98 2.53 -1.79
C ILE A 127 -8.19 3.01 -2.57
N PHE A 128 -8.74 2.20 -3.48
CA PHE A 128 -9.99 2.55 -4.17
C PHE A 128 -11.16 2.62 -3.20
N LEU A 129 -11.19 1.68 -2.25
CA LEU A 129 -12.26 1.58 -1.27
C LEU A 129 -12.31 2.81 -0.35
N ILE A 130 -11.15 3.27 0.16
CA ILE A 130 -11.11 4.46 1.03
C ILE A 130 -11.45 5.74 0.27
N ILE A 131 -11.11 5.86 -1.03
CA ILE A 131 -11.51 7.03 -1.82
C ILE A 131 -13.04 7.12 -1.91
N ALA A 132 -13.74 6.03 -2.25
CA ALA A 132 -15.20 6.00 -2.27
C ALA A 132 -15.80 6.19 -0.86
N GLY A 133 -15.20 5.57 0.15
CA GLY A 133 -15.58 5.73 1.54
C GLY A 133 -15.48 7.17 2.03
N THR A 134 -14.42 7.89 1.62
CA THR A 134 -14.22 9.31 1.94
C THR A 134 -15.26 10.20 1.26
N TYR A 135 -15.66 9.91 0.02
CA TYR A 135 -16.72 10.67 -0.66
C TYR A 135 -18.09 10.49 -0.01
N THR A 136 -18.33 9.37 0.64
CA THR A 136 -19.65 9.04 1.18
C THR A 136 -20.18 10.09 2.16
N PRO A 137 -19.47 10.48 3.25
CA PRO A 137 -19.97 11.52 4.16
C PRO A 137 -20.12 12.88 3.48
N PHE A 138 -19.18 13.29 2.62
CA PHE A 138 -19.30 14.57 1.92
C PHE A 138 -20.49 14.61 0.98
N ALA A 139 -20.77 13.53 0.25
CA ALA A 139 -21.93 13.45 -0.62
C ALA A 139 -23.23 13.50 0.17
N VAL A 140 -23.33 12.74 1.26
CA VAL A 140 -24.55 12.59 2.05
C VAL A 140 -24.87 13.84 2.87
N LEU A 141 -23.83 14.52 3.40
CA LEU A 141 -23.99 15.62 4.34
C LEU A 141 -24.04 17.01 3.65
N LEU A 142 -23.42 17.14 2.46
CA LEU A 142 -23.19 18.43 1.84
C LEU A 142 -23.89 18.62 0.49
N LEU A 143 -24.37 17.57 -0.15
CA LEU A 143 -24.91 17.66 -1.49
C LEU A 143 -26.43 17.45 -1.53
N GLU A 144 -27.09 18.20 -2.39
CA GLU A 144 -28.48 17.96 -2.78
C GLU A 144 -28.66 16.56 -3.43
N PRO A 145 -29.86 15.97 -3.41
CA PRO A 145 -30.10 14.58 -3.83
C PRO A 145 -29.63 14.24 -5.26
N GLY A 146 -29.61 15.19 -6.19
CA GLY A 146 -29.13 14.99 -7.57
C GLY A 146 -27.60 14.78 -7.62
N PRO A 147 -26.79 15.81 -7.28
CA PRO A 147 -25.34 15.73 -7.19
C PRO A 147 -24.85 14.62 -6.26
N GLN A 148 -25.50 14.39 -5.12
CA GLN A 148 -25.21 13.30 -4.19
C GLN A 148 -25.23 11.94 -4.88
N ARG A 149 -26.30 11.61 -5.59
CA ARG A 149 -26.44 10.33 -6.31
C ARG A 149 -25.34 10.17 -7.37
N VAL A 150 -25.06 11.24 -8.11
CA VAL A 150 -24.01 11.23 -9.15
C VAL A 150 -22.64 10.95 -8.53
N LEU A 151 -22.25 11.68 -7.48
CA LEU A 151 -20.96 11.50 -6.83
C LEU A 151 -20.83 10.10 -6.25
N LEU A 152 -21.84 9.60 -5.53
CA LEU A 152 -21.81 8.26 -4.95
C LEU A 152 -21.74 7.18 -6.03
N LEU A 153 -22.54 7.29 -7.08
CA LEU A 153 -22.51 6.31 -8.18
C LEU A 153 -21.15 6.27 -8.86
N VAL A 154 -20.60 7.43 -9.22
CA VAL A 154 -19.28 7.52 -9.88
C VAL A 154 -18.19 6.96 -8.96
N ALA A 155 -18.16 7.38 -7.70
CA ALA A 155 -17.14 6.96 -6.75
C ALA A 155 -17.19 5.44 -6.48
N TRP A 156 -18.35 4.87 -6.20
CA TRP A 156 -18.48 3.45 -5.88
C TRP A 156 -18.31 2.54 -7.10
N VAL A 157 -18.82 2.94 -8.28
CA VAL A 157 -18.57 2.19 -9.53
C VAL A 157 -17.09 2.21 -9.88
N ALA A 158 -16.42 3.38 -9.81
CA ALA A 158 -14.98 3.47 -10.05
C ALA A 158 -14.18 2.64 -9.04
N ALA A 159 -14.59 2.64 -7.76
CA ALA A 159 -13.95 1.81 -6.73
C ALA A 159 -14.09 0.32 -7.04
N LEU A 160 -15.27 -0.16 -7.38
CA LEU A 160 -15.51 -1.58 -7.70
C LEU A 160 -14.70 -2.01 -8.93
N LEU A 161 -14.65 -1.19 -9.98
CA LEU A 161 -13.84 -1.45 -11.17
C LEU A 161 -12.34 -1.45 -10.82
N GLY A 162 -11.87 -0.51 -10.00
CA GLY A 162 -10.50 -0.44 -9.53
C GLY A 162 -10.09 -1.62 -8.64
N ILE A 163 -10.99 -2.07 -7.76
CA ILE A 163 -10.81 -3.27 -6.93
C ILE A 163 -10.72 -4.51 -7.83
N ALA A 164 -11.66 -4.68 -8.76
CA ALA A 164 -11.63 -5.78 -9.72
C ALA A 164 -10.31 -5.78 -10.52
N PHE A 165 -9.90 -4.62 -11.04
CA PHE A 165 -8.62 -4.46 -11.73
C PHE A 165 -7.43 -4.91 -10.87
N ARG A 166 -7.36 -4.55 -9.57
CA ARG A 166 -6.27 -4.95 -8.67
C ARG A 166 -6.31 -6.42 -8.26
N ILE A 167 -7.50 -7.00 -8.17
CA ILE A 167 -7.65 -8.44 -7.85
C ILE A 167 -7.19 -9.29 -9.04
N PHE A 168 -7.62 -8.96 -10.26
CA PHE A 168 -7.31 -9.76 -11.44
C PHE A 168 -5.92 -9.48 -12.02
N TRP A 169 -5.37 -8.26 -11.84
CA TRP A 169 -4.06 -7.90 -12.35
C TRP A 169 -3.12 -7.35 -11.27
N VAL A 170 -2.61 -8.25 -10.41
CA VAL A 170 -1.68 -7.91 -9.31
C VAL A 170 -0.35 -7.33 -9.80
N GLY A 171 0.11 -7.77 -10.96
CA GLY A 171 1.35 -7.33 -11.60
C GLY A 171 1.25 -6.02 -12.39
N ALA A 172 0.08 -5.36 -12.40
CA ALA A 172 -0.10 -4.11 -13.13
C ALA A 172 1.01 -3.08 -12.80
N PRO A 173 1.56 -2.38 -13.79
CA PRO A 173 2.61 -1.40 -13.57
C PRO A 173 2.08 -0.15 -12.84
N ARG A 174 2.96 0.50 -12.07
CA ARG A 174 2.58 1.67 -11.25
C ARG A 174 2.06 2.84 -12.08
N TRP A 175 2.62 3.06 -13.25
CA TRP A 175 2.18 4.13 -14.16
C TRP A 175 0.72 4.01 -14.60
N LEU A 176 0.10 2.83 -14.43
CA LEU A 176 -1.29 2.59 -14.78
C LEU A 176 -2.23 2.80 -13.58
N TYR A 177 -1.94 2.18 -12.43
CA TYR A 177 -2.86 2.23 -11.30
C TYR A 177 -2.70 3.47 -10.40
N VAL A 178 -1.51 4.11 -10.36
CA VAL A 178 -1.33 5.34 -9.59
C VAL A 178 -2.12 6.50 -10.18
N PRO A 179 -2.09 6.77 -11.50
CA PRO A 179 -2.97 7.75 -12.11
C PRO A 179 -4.47 7.45 -11.90
N ALA A 180 -4.87 6.17 -11.90
CA ALA A 180 -6.26 5.81 -11.64
C ALA A 180 -6.71 6.20 -10.21
N TYR A 181 -5.86 6.02 -9.18
CA TYR A 181 -6.15 6.51 -7.83
C TYR A 181 -6.30 8.04 -7.81
N VAL A 182 -5.37 8.74 -8.45
CA VAL A 182 -5.39 10.21 -8.52
C VAL A 182 -6.64 10.70 -9.25
N ALA A 183 -6.92 10.16 -10.43
CA ALA A 183 -8.09 10.55 -11.21
C ALA A 183 -9.40 10.35 -10.43
N MET A 184 -9.54 9.21 -9.75
CA MET A 184 -10.70 8.96 -8.89
C MET A 184 -10.77 9.97 -7.73
N GLY A 185 -9.63 10.30 -7.09
CA GLY A 185 -9.57 11.27 -6.00
C GLY A 185 -9.93 12.70 -6.43
N TRP A 186 -9.72 13.06 -7.70
CA TRP A 186 -10.01 14.40 -8.23
C TRP A 186 -11.46 14.58 -8.73
N VAL A 187 -12.30 13.54 -8.70
CA VAL A 187 -13.73 13.67 -9.02
C VAL A 187 -14.42 14.71 -8.12
N ALA A 188 -13.97 14.86 -6.87
CA ALA A 188 -14.45 15.86 -5.92
C ALA A 188 -14.38 17.30 -6.44
N VAL A 189 -13.45 17.61 -7.35
CA VAL A 189 -13.25 18.97 -7.87
C VAL A 189 -14.53 19.50 -8.55
N ALA A 190 -15.30 18.63 -9.19
CA ALA A 190 -16.59 19.01 -9.81
C ALA A 190 -17.64 19.44 -8.77
N PHE A 191 -17.46 19.13 -7.50
CA PHE A 191 -18.41 19.37 -6.41
C PHE A 191 -17.90 20.38 -5.37
N LEU A 192 -16.71 20.99 -5.55
CA LEU A 192 -16.13 21.95 -4.59
C LEU A 192 -17.02 23.16 -4.30
N PRO A 193 -17.75 23.76 -5.30
CA PRO A 193 -18.70 24.83 -5.00
C PRO A 193 -19.77 24.39 -4.01
N GLN A 194 -20.37 23.22 -4.22
CA GLN A 194 -21.42 22.68 -3.34
C GLN A 194 -20.85 22.29 -1.96
N PHE A 195 -19.59 21.83 -1.88
CA PHE A 195 -18.92 21.56 -0.60
C PHE A 195 -18.67 22.87 0.17
N LEU A 196 -18.39 23.98 -0.53
CA LEU A 196 -18.27 25.28 0.09
C LEU A 196 -19.63 25.78 0.64
N GLU A 197 -20.68 25.62 -0.16
CA GLU A 197 -22.03 26.05 0.22
C GLU A 197 -22.58 25.25 1.41
N GLY A 198 -22.44 23.91 1.38
CA GLY A 198 -22.98 23.04 2.43
C GLY A 198 -22.08 22.93 3.69
N GLY A 199 -20.77 23.00 3.52
CA GLY A 199 -19.81 22.75 4.60
C GLY A 199 -18.99 23.97 5.06
N GLY A 200 -19.05 25.05 4.29
CA GLY A 200 -18.28 26.27 4.54
C GLY A 200 -16.78 26.16 4.20
N PRO A 201 -16.04 27.26 4.39
CA PRO A 201 -14.65 27.36 3.94
C PRO A 201 -13.69 26.42 4.69
N ALA A 202 -13.93 26.12 5.96
CA ALA A 202 -13.08 25.22 6.74
C ALA A 202 -13.12 23.79 6.19
N VAL A 203 -14.32 23.27 5.86
CA VAL A 203 -14.50 21.96 5.25
C VAL A 203 -13.83 21.92 3.87
N LEU A 204 -14.07 22.94 3.03
CA LEU A 204 -13.48 23.03 1.71
C LEU A 204 -11.94 23.00 1.76
N VAL A 205 -11.33 23.83 2.62
CA VAL A 205 -9.86 23.87 2.78
C VAL A 205 -9.31 22.51 3.20
N LEU A 206 -9.93 21.85 4.17
CA LEU A 206 -9.48 20.54 4.64
C LEU A 206 -9.64 19.46 3.57
N VAL A 207 -10.71 19.48 2.78
CA VAL A 207 -10.91 18.56 1.65
C VAL A 207 -9.83 18.77 0.59
N VAL A 208 -9.55 20.02 0.22
CA VAL A 208 -8.51 20.34 -0.78
C VAL A 208 -7.12 19.96 -0.28
N VAL A 209 -6.77 20.34 0.96
CA VAL A 209 -5.46 20.00 1.57
C VAL A 209 -5.30 18.48 1.66
N GLY A 210 -6.31 17.75 2.11
CA GLY A 210 -6.28 16.29 2.15
C GLY A 210 -6.09 15.66 0.77
N GLY A 211 -6.80 16.16 -0.25
CA GLY A 211 -6.65 15.71 -1.65
C GLY A 211 -5.25 15.97 -2.22
N LEU A 212 -4.67 17.13 -1.93
CA LEU A 212 -3.29 17.47 -2.32
C LEU A 212 -2.26 16.56 -1.62
N LEU A 213 -2.45 16.26 -0.33
CA LEU A 213 -1.59 15.35 0.42
C LEU A 213 -1.66 13.91 -0.13
N TYR A 214 -2.85 13.42 -0.45
CA TYR A 214 -3.00 12.10 -1.13
C TYR A 214 -2.32 12.11 -2.49
N THR A 215 -2.46 13.19 -3.27
CA THR A 215 -1.80 13.33 -4.58
C THR A 215 -0.28 13.34 -4.43
N ALA A 216 0.26 14.12 -3.48
CA ALA A 216 1.69 14.13 -3.18
C ALA A 216 2.19 12.73 -2.78
N GLY A 217 1.43 12.03 -1.92
CA GLY A 217 1.71 10.64 -1.56
C GLY A 217 1.72 9.69 -2.75
N ALA A 218 0.74 9.79 -3.64
CA ALA A 218 0.66 9.00 -4.85
C ALA A 218 1.85 9.25 -5.78
N LEU A 219 2.29 10.51 -5.94
CA LEU A 219 3.47 10.87 -6.71
C LEU A 219 4.76 10.29 -6.11
N VAL A 220 4.95 10.45 -4.78
CA VAL A 220 6.09 9.85 -4.05
C VAL A 220 6.14 8.33 -4.26
N TYR A 221 4.98 7.67 -4.13
CA TYR A 221 4.87 6.22 -4.33
C TYR A 221 5.13 5.80 -5.79
N GLY A 222 4.59 6.53 -6.75
CA GLY A 222 4.74 6.27 -8.18
C GLY A 222 6.20 6.42 -8.64
N LEU A 223 6.82 7.54 -8.27
CA LEU A 223 8.18 7.89 -8.63
C LEU A 223 9.25 7.19 -7.78
N LYS A 224 8.88 6.63 -6.62
CA LYS A 224 9.78 6.05 -5.61
C LYS A 224 10.80 7.06 -5.09
N ARG A 225 10.43 8.33 -5.03
CA ARG A 225 11.28 9.45 -4.59
C ARG A 225 10.44 10.47 -3.83
N PRO A 226 11.03 11.18 -2.86
CA PRO A 226 12.36 10.98 -2.30
C PRO A 226 12.48 9.67 -1.50
N ASP A 227 13.68 9.13 -1.39
CA ASP A 227 13.99 7.92 -0.60
C ASP A 227 15.13 8.23 0.38
N PRO A 228 14.86 9.06 1.42
CA PRO A 228 15.90 9.67 2.24
C PRO A 228 16.67 8.67 3.10
N SER A 229 16.02 7.59 3.51
CA SER A 229 16.65 6.56 4.33
C SER A 229 16.09 5.16 4.00
N PRO A 230 16.62 4.49 2.97
CA PRO A 230 16.12 3.19 2.52
C PRO A 230 16.08 2.12 3.62
N ARG A 231 16.94 2.27 4.67
CA ARG A 231 16.99 1.35 5.83
C ARG A 231 15.90 1.61 6.86
N TYR A 232 15.51 2.87 7.09
CA TYR A 232 14.61 3.25 8.18
C TYR A 232 13.29 3.80 7.68
N PHE A 233 13.34 4.85 6.84
CA PHE A 233 12.20 5.63 6.39
C PHE A 233 12.37 6.06 4.92
N GLY A 234 11.86 5.25 4.01
CA GLY A 234 11.97 5.46 2.57
C GLY A 234 10.71 6.09 1.95
N PHE A 235 10.66 6.11 0.62
CA PHE A 235 9.55 6.67 -0.14
C PHE A 235 8.18 6.08 0.23
N HIS A 236 8.13 4.81 0.60
CA HIS A 236 6.89 4.13 0.96
C HIS A 236 6.37 4.58 2.33
N GLU A 237 7.25 4.81 3.29
CA GLU A 237 6.92 5.35 4.60
C GLU A 237 6.45 6.81 4.49
N ILE A 238 7.04 7.60 3.57
CA ILE A 238 6.57 8.96 3.25
C ILE A 238 5.15 8.91 2.68
N PHE A 239 4.89 7.99 1.74
CA PHE A 239 3.55 7.77 1.23
C PHE A 239 2.55 7.44 2.34
N HIS A 240 2.90 6.54 3.28
CA HIS A 240 2.04 6.22 4.42
C HIS A 240 1.81 7.43 5.35
N ALA A 241 2.85 8.23 5.61
CA ALA A 241 2.73 9.44 6.44
C ALA A 241 1.77 10.46 5.79
N LEU A 242 1.93 10.72 4.50
CA LEU A 242 1.04 11.61 3.75
C LEU A 242 -0.39 11.07 3.71
N THR A 243 -0.58 9.76 3.59
CA THR A 243 -1.89 9.10 3.67
C THR A 243 -2.55 9.32 5.04
N VAL A 244 -1.79 9.19 6.14
CA VAL A 244 -2.29 9.43 7.50
C VAL A 244 -2.72 10.88 7.66
N VAL A 245 -1.89 11.85 7.27
CA VAL A 245 -2.23 13.27 7.41
C VAL A 245 -3.43 13.64 6.54
N ALA A 246 -3.48 13.15 5.31
CA ALA A 246 -4.62 13.35 4.41
C ALA A 246 -5.93 12.78 4.99
N PHE A 247 -5.87 11.58 5.56
CA PHE A 247 -7.01 10.97 6.24
C PHE A 247 -7.49 11.84 7.42
N VAL A 248 -6.58 12.35 8.24
CA VAL A 248 -6.93 13.22 9.38
C VAL A 248 -7.62 14.49 8.88
N CYS A 249 -7.11 15.14 7.82
CA CYS A 249 -7.77 16.29 7.21
C CYS A 249 -9.21 15.97 6.79
N HIS A 250 -9.42 14.85 6.09
CA HIS A 250 -10.75 14.44 5.64
C HIS A 250 -11.65 14.00 6.79
N TYR A 251 -11.11 13.33 7.82
CA TYR A 251 -11.88 12.99 9.01
C TYR A 251 -12.39 14.22 9.76
N VAL A 252 -11.51 15.22 9.95
CA VAL A 252 -11.91 16.49 10.56
C VAL A 252 -12.94 17.22 9.70
N ALA A 253 -12.74 17.27 8.38
CA ALA A 253 -13.70 17.87 7.44
C ALA A 253 -15.08 17.19 7.51
N ALA A 254 -15.11 15.85 7.49
CA ALA A 254 -16.35 15.07 7.61
C ALA A 254 -17.03 15.26 8.97
N SER A 255 -16.24 15.37 10.05
CA SER A 255 -16.76 15.66 11.39
C SER A 255 -17.35 17.07 11.48
N LEU A 256 -16.70 18.09 10.90
CA LEU A 256 -17.25 19.44 10.82
C LEU A 256 -18.56 19.44 10.01
N ALA A 257 -18.60 18.76 8.86
CA ALA A 257 -19.80 18.64 8.05
C ALA A 257 -20.95 17.92 8.79
N LEU A 258 -20.62 16.91 9.62
CA LEU A 258 -21.60 16.15 10.40
C LEU A 258 -22.36 17.02 11.42
N TYR A 259 -21.68 18.01 11.99
CA TYR A 259 -22.24 18.87 13.05
C TYR A 259 -22.57 20.29 12.56
N SER A 260 -22.34 20.63 11.29
CA SER A 260 -22.60 21.98 10.76
C SER A 260 -24.10 22.35 10.75
N GLY A 261 -24.99 21.36 10.67
CA GLY A 261 -26.44 21.58 10.74
C GLY A 261 -26.98 21.93 12.14
N ASP A 262 -26.20 21.67 13.21
CA ASP A 262 -26.62 21.88 14.60
C ASP A 262 -26.06 23.20 15.20
N LEU A 263 -25.22 23.95 14.47
CA LEU A 263 -24.70 25.22 14.93
C LEU A 263 -25.77 26.31 14.74
N PRO A 264 -26.16 27.05 15.80
CA PRO A 264 -27.08 28.17 15.62
C PRO A 264 -26.48 29.19 14.66
N THR A 265 -27.22 29.48 13.59
CA THR A 265 -26.88 30.56 12.65
C THR A 265 -26.85 31.88 13.43
N SER A 266 -25.65 32.38 13.71
CA SER A 266 -25.42 33.70 14.33
C SER A 266 -25.73 34.82 13.38
#